data_a0cf23d787323c7150e93ba04dfd881b
#
_entry.id   a0cf23d787323c7150e93ba04dfd881b
#
_cell.length_a   1.000
_cell.length_b   1.000
_cell.length_c   1.000
_cell.angle_alpha   90.00
_cell.angle_beta   90.00
_cell.angle_gamma   90.00
#
_symmetry.space_group_name_H-M   'P 1'
#
loop_
_entity.id
_entity.type
_entity.pdbx_description
1 polymer ?
#
loop_
_entity_poly.entity_id
_entity_poly.type
_entity_poly.pdbx_seq_one_letter_code
_entity_poly.pdbx_strand_id
1 'polypeptide(L)'
;MKRLWIFFILIVLAGGTGKALSSNNEAAKDSLLQILDTLPADSSRLEMLYSLAYLDPMSPSCVYYLGKLLEEATTQDNKYYQCLALYAHVVYYFNHQDEENTVIWMDKLSPVALKNNSYSL
;
A
#
# COMPACT_ATOMS: atom_id res chain seq x y z
N MET A 1 -16.95 3.79 3.04
CA MET A 1 -16.81 5.14 3.51
C MET A 1 -16.37 5.25 4.95
N LYS A 2 -16.90 4.41 5.83
CA LYS A 2 -16.46 4.47 7.21
C LYS A 2 -14.96 4.21 7.35
N ARG A 3 -14.44 3.29 6.53
CA ARG A 3 -13.02 2.96 6.57
C ARG A 3 -12.16 4.15 6.20
N LEU A 4 -12.54 4.84 5.12
CA LEU A 4 -11.81 6.03 4.70
C LEU A 4 -11.84 7.10 5.76
N TRP A 5 -12.98 7.21 6.45
CA TRP A 5 -13.15 8.19 7.48
C TRP A 5 -12.20 7.94 8.65
N ILE A 6 -12.15 6.69 9.10
CA ILE A 6 -11.26 6.31 10.19
C ILE A 6 -9.80 6.57 9.80
N PHE A 7 -9.44 6.19 8.59
CA PHE A 7 -8.11 6.38 8.09
C PHE A 7 -7.75 7.86 8.03
N PHE A 8 -8.69 8.67 7.56
CA PHE A 8 -8.49 10.11 7.47
C PHE A 8 -8.27 10.73 8.85
N ILE A 9 -9.05 10.30 9.83
CA ILE A 9 -8.91 10.79 11.19
C ILE A 9 -7.54 10.42 11.76
N LEU A 10 -7.10 9.20 11.52
CA LEU A 10 -5.80 8.76 12.01
C LEU A 10 -4.68 9.60 11.41
N ILE A 11 -4.77 9.92 10.13
CA ILE A 11 -3.77 10.76 9.48
C ILE A 11 -3.76 12.17 10.10
N VAL A 12 -4.94 12.73 10.32
CA VAL A 12 -5.05 14.05 10.91
C VAL A 12 -4.46 14.05 12.31
N LEU A 13 -4.78 13.04 13.11
CA LEU A 13 -4.24 12.96 14.46
C LEU A 13 -2.74 12.79 14.44
N ALA A 14 -2.24 11.97 13.54
CA ALA A 14 -0.80 11.73 13.45
C ALA A 14 -0.06 13.00 13.04
N GLY A 15 -0.66 13.80 12.18
CA GLY A 15 -0.04 15.01 11.71
C GLY A 15 -0.26 16.22 12.62
N GLY A 16 -1.09 16.07 13.64
CA GLY A 16 -1.51 17.20 14.44
C GLY A 16 -0.44 17.81 15.31
N THR A 17 0.53 17.03 15.73
CA THR A 17 1.56 17.54 16.62
C THR A 17 2.67 18.28 15.88
N GLY A 18 2.98 17.84 14.68
CA GLY A 18 4.00 18.49 13.86
C GLY A 18 5.40 18.43 14.40
N LYS A 19 5.64 17.66 15.41
CA LYS A 19 6.95 17.63 16.01
C LYS A 19 7.85 16.64 15.34
N ALA A 20 8.22 15.58 15.61
CA ALA A 20 9.12 14.70 14.93
C ALA A 20 8.30 13.84 13.98
N LEU A 21 8.53 14.01 12.68
CA LEU A 21 7.78 13.26 11.67
C LEU A 21 7.90 11.76 11.87
N SER A 22 9.11 11.28 12.18
CA SER A 22 9.30 9.86 12.38
C SER A 22 8.50 9.35 13.58
N SER A 23 8.42 10.14 14.64
CA SER A 23 7.65 9.77 15.81
C SER A 23 6.16 9.70 15.50
N ASN A 24 5.67 10.68 14.73
CA ASN A 24 4.27 10.70 14.32
C ASN A 24 3.95 9.53 13.42
N ASN A 25 4.88 9.18 12.52
CA ASN A 25 4.68 8.06 11.62
C ASN A 25 4.65 6.75 12.37
N GLU A 26 5.48 6.60 13.40
CA GLU A 26 5.47 5.39 14.20
C GLU A 26 4.16 5.22 14.96
N ALA A 27 3.65 6.30 15.53
CA ALA A 27 2.39 6.26 16.24
C ALA A 27 1.24 5.90 15.28
N ALA A 28 1.23 6.51 14.11
CA ALA A 28 0.21 6.22 13.10
C ALA A 28 0.31 4.77 12.64
N LYS A 29 1.53 4.30 12.45
CA LYS A 29 1.77 2.92 12.02
C LYS A 29 1.25 1.93 13.04
N ASP A 30 1.54 2.16 14.32
CA ASP A 30 1.06 1.27 15.38
C ASP A 30 -0.46 1.23 15.43
N SER A 31 -1.09 2.39 15.28
CA SER A 31 -2.55 2.47 15.27
C SER A 31 -3.14 1.69 14.10
N LEU A 32 -2.55 1.85 12.92
CA LEU A 32 -3.03 1.16 11.73
C LEU A 32 -2.84 -0.35 11.84
N LEU A 33 -1.73 -0.79 12.45
CA LEU A 33 -1.48 -2.21 12.64
C LEU A 33 -2.52 -2.82 13.59
N GLN A 34 -2.88 -2.10 14.63
CA GLN A 34 -3.92 -2.58 15.55
C GLN A 34 -5.25 -2.71 14.84
N ILE A 35 -5.60 -1.74 14.02
CA ILE A 35 -6.85 -1.79 13.26
C ILE A 35 -6.81 -2.94 12.27
N LEU A 36 -5.67 -3.13 11.62
CA LEU A 36 -5.51 -4.20 10.62
C LEU A 36 -5.82 -5.57 11.23
N ASP A 37 -5.38 -5.80 12.47
CA ASP A 37 -5.60 -7.08 13.13
C ASP A 37 -7.08 -7.38 13.36
N THR A 38 -7.92 -6.36 13.36
CA THR A 38 -9.34 -6.54 13.60
C THR A 38 -10.17 -6.60 12.34
N LEU A 39 -9.57 -6.34 11.19
CA LEU A 39 -10.31 -6.28 9.92
C LEU A 39 -10.47 -7.67 9.32
N PRO A 40 -11.64 -7.92 8.70
CA PRO A 40 -11.83 -9.18 7.98
C PRO A 40 -10.98 -9.23 6.72
N ALA A 41 -10.84 -10.42 6.16
CA ALA A 41 -10.05 -10.62 4.94
C ALA A 41 -10.85 -10.15 3.72
N ASP A 42 -10.99 -8.86 3.58
CA ASP A 42 -11.69 -8.25 2.44
C ASP A 42 -10.94 -6.98 2.02
N SER A 43 -11.57 -6.16 1.18
CA SER A 43 -10.91 -4.97 0.67
C SER A 43 -10.53 -3.98 1.77
N SER A 44 -11.16 -4.08 2.94
CA SER A 44 -10.78 -3.21 4.06
C SER A 44 -9.34 -3.45 4.48
N ARG A 45 -8.93 -4.72 4.56
CA ARG A 45 -7.54 -5.05 4.89
C ARG A 45 -6.60 -4.57 3.81
N LEU A 46 -7.01 -4.75 2.54
CA LEU A 46 -6.16 -4.35 1.41
C LEU A 46 -5.94 -2.84 1.42
N GLU A 47 -7.00 -2.10 1.66
CA GLU A 47 -6.90 -0.64 1.75
C GLU A 47 -5.96 -0.23 2.87
N MET A 48 -6.05 -0.90 4.02
CA MET A 48 -5.21 -0.59 5.16
C MET A 48 -3.75 -0.91 4.89
N LEU A 49 -3.48 -2.04 4.24
CA LEU A 49 -2.11 -2.40 3.87
C LEU A 49 -1.50 -1.38 2.92
N TYR A 50 -2.30 -0.90 1.97
CA TYR A 50 -1.84 0.15 1.07
C TYR A 50 -1.51 1.41 1.84
N SER A 51 -2.35 1.76 2.80
CA SER A 51 -2.11 2.94 3.64
C SER A 51 -0.85 2.81 4.47
N LEU A 52 -0.62 1.63 5.03
CA LEU A 52 0.60 1.37 5.78
C LEU A 52 1.85 1.55 4.90
N ALA A 53 1.77 1.08 3.67
CA ALA A 53 2.90 1.22 2.75
C ALA A 53 3.24 2.69 2.52
N TYR A 54 2.23 3.53 2.41
CA TYR A 54 2.45 4.93 2.04
C TYR A 54 2.58 5.88 3.21
N LEU A 55 2.69 5.36 4.43
CA LEU A 55 3.11 6.21 5.56
C LEU A 55 4.53 6.71 5.36
N ASP A 56 5.36 5.88 4.74
CA ASP A 56 6.75 6.24 4.46
C ASP A 56 7.13 5.64 3.12
N PRO A 57 6.73 6.31 2.04
CA PRO A 57 6.80 5.70 0.70
C PRO A 57 8.21 5.43 0.20
N MET A 58 9.22 6.06 0.79
CA MET A 58 10.59 5.86 0.33
C MET A 58 11.36 4.84 1.16
N SER A 59 10.77 4.33 2.23
CA SER A 59 11.47 3.41 3.12
C SER A 59 11.24 1.96 2.72
N PRO A 60 12.14 1.06 3.14
CA PRO A 60 11.94 -0.37 2.87
C PRO A 60 10.63 -0.92 3.43
N SER A 61 10.06 -0.29 4.45
CA SER A 61 8.77 -0.74 4.97
C SER A 61 7.66 -0.58 3.93
N CYS A 62 7.79 0.39 3.03
CA CYS A 62 6.82 0.56 1.96
C CYS A 62 6.72 -0.71 1.12
N VAL A 63 7.86 -1.19 0.63
CA VAL A 63 7.84 -2.38 -0.23
C VAL A 63 7.45 -3.63 0.55
N TYR A 64 7.73 -3.66 1.84
CA TYR A 64 7.28 -4.76 2.68
C TYR A 64 5.75 -4.84 2.71
N TYR A 65 5.09 -3.71 2.97
CA TYR A 65 3.62 -3.70 3.02
C TYR A 65 3.00 -3.86 1.65
N LEU A 66 3.66 -3.37 0.61
CA LEU A 66 3.18 -3.63 -0.76
C LEU A 66 3.24 -5.11 -1.10
N GLY A 67 4.26 -5.81 -0.60
CA GLY A 67 4.33 -7.26 -0.76
C GLY A 67 3.19 -7.96 -0.06
N LYS A 68 2.89 -7.54 1.16
CA LYS A 68 1.75 -8.09 1.90
C LYS A 68 0.44 -7.81 1.18
N LEU A 69 0.31 -6.61 0.64
CA LEU A 69 -0.88 -6.24 -0.12
C LEU A 69 -1.07 -7.15 -1.33
N LEU A 70 0.01 -7.37 -2.07
CA LEU A 70 -0.05 -8.23 -3.25
C LEU A 70 -0.46 -9.65 -2.86
N GLU A 71 0.14 -10.16 -1.80
CA GLU A 71 -0.14 -11.51 -1.33
C GLU A 71 -1.62 -11.66 -0.94
N GLU A 72 -2.14 -10.74 -0.16
CA GLU A 72 -3.52 -10.83 0.27
C GLU A 72 -4.50 -10.56 -0.88
N ALA A 73 -4.17 -9.62 -1.75
CA ALA A 73 -5.01 -9.35 -2.91
C ALA A 73 -5.10 -10.59 -3.81
N THR A 74 -4.00 -11.30 -3.95
CA THR A 74 -3.99 -12.53 -4.73
C THR A 74 -4.86 -13.59 -4.08
N THR A 75 -4.73 -13.76 -2.77
CA THR A 75 -5.54 -14.72 -2.02
C THR A 75 -7.03 -14.40 -2.11
N GLN A 76 -7.37 -13.12 -2.07
CA GLN A 76 -8.76 -12.69 -2.17
C GLN A 76 -9.27 -12.61 -3.61
N ASP A 77 -8.38 -12.83 -4.57
CA ASP A 77 -8.70 -12.68 -6.00
C ASP A 77 -9.22 -11.28 -6.31
N ASN A 78 -8.64 -10.28 -5.67
CA ASN A 78 -9.02 -8.89 -5.87
C ASN A 78 -8.11 -8.27 -6.92
N LYS A 79 -8.61 -8.22 -8.16
CA LYS A 79 -7.80 -7.81 -9.31
C LYS A 79 -7.36 -6.35 -9.22
N TYR A 80 -8.23 -5.50 -8.70
CA TYR A 80 -7.89 -4.08 -8.57
C TYR A 80 -6.65 -3.90 -7.69
N TYR A 81 -6.66 -4.52 -6.51
CA TYR A 81 -5.54 -4.36 -5.59
C TYR A 81 -4.31 -5.14 -6.02
N GLN A 82 -4.48 -6.22 -6.77
CA GLN A 82 -3.33 -6.89 -7.38
C GLN A 82 -2.60 -5.95 -8.33
N CYS A 83 -3.34 -5.30 -9.23
CA CYS A 83 -2.73 -4.35 -10.15
C CYS A 83 -2.13 -3.16 -9.42
N LEU A 84 -2.84 -2.66 -8.42
CA LEU A 84 -2.36 -1.51 -7.66
C LEU A 84 -1.05 -1.83 -6.96
N ALA A 85 -0.97 -3.02 -6.35
CA ALA A 85 0.25 -3.43 -5.64
C ALA A 85 1.42 -3.59 -6.61
N LEU A 86 1.17 -4.19 -7.76
CA LEU A 86 2.21 -4.36 -8.76
C LEU A 86 2.69 -3.02 -9.29
N TYR A 87 1.75 -2.13 -9.59
CA TYR A 87 2.10 -0.81 -10.08
C TYR A 87 2.90 -0.04 -9.02
N ALA A 88 2.49 -0.16 -7.77
CA ALA A 88 3.18 0.53 -6.68
C ALA A 88 4.62 0.03 -6.52
N HIS A 89 4.86 -1.26 -6.76
CA HIS A 89 6.23 -1.77 -6.76
C HIS A 89 7.06 -1.11 -7.87
N VAL A 90 6.47 -0.95 -9.05
CA VAL A 90 7.16 -0.30 -10.16
C VAL A 90 7.56 1.13 -9.75
N VAL A 91 6.60 1.86 -9.18
CA VAL A 91 6.85 3.24 -8.77
C VAL A 91 7.93 3.29 -7.69
N TYR A 92 7.88 2.38 -6.73
CA TYR A 92 8.85 2.34 -5.66
C TYR A 92 10.27 2.19 -6.20
N TYR A 93 10.47 1.19 -7.07
CA TYR A 93 11.81 0.95 -7.60
C TYR A 93 12.24 2.03 -8.57
N PHE A 94 11.30 2.58 -9.33
CA PHE A 94 11.61 3.69 -10.21
C PHE A 94 12.12 4.89 -9.41
N ASN A 95 11.45 5.19 -8.31
CA ASN A 95 11.84 6.33 -7.47
C ASN A 95 13.18 6.10 -6.78
N HIS A 96 13.56 4.85 -6.59
CA HIS A 96 14.87 4.51 -6.01
C HIS A 96 15.94 4.35 -7.10
N GLN A 97 15.59 4.64 -8.34
CA GLN A 97 16.52 4.55 -9.47
C GLN A 97 17.08 3.13 -9.64
N ASP A 98 16.27 2.14 -9.30
CA ASP A 98 16.61 0.74 -9.43
C ASP A 98 16.00 0.23 -10.73
N GLU A 99 16.74 0.40 -11.82
CA GLU A 99 16.23 0.06 -13.14
C GLU A 99 15.92 -1.42 -13.29
N GLU A 100 16.76 -2.25 -12.74
CA GLU A 100 16.59 -3.69 -12.87
C GLU A 100 15.28 -4.15 -12.25
N ASN A 101 15.02 -3.75 -11.02
CA ASN A 101 13.78 -4.13 -10.36
C ASN A 101 12.56 -3.44 -10.96
N THR A 102 12.74 -2.21 -11.45
CA THR A 102 11.64 -1.53 -12.13
C THR A 102 11.17 -2.36 -13.31
N VAL A 103 12.09 -2.85 -14.12
CA VAL A 103 11.73 -3.66 -15.29
C VAL A 103 11.10 -4.97 -14.86
N ILE A 104 11.66 -5.63 -13.84
CA ILE A 104 11.11 -6.90 -13.34
C ILE A 104 9.65 -6.72 -12.93
N TRP A 105 9.34 -5.65 -12.20
CA TRP A 105 7.98 -5.45 -11.74
C TRP A 105 7.05 -4.98 -12.85
N MET A 106 7.57 -4.23 -13.84
CA MET A 106 6.77 -3.91 -15.02
C MET A 106 6.38 -5.17 -15.78
N ASP A 107 7.30 -6.11 -15.89
CA ASP A 107 7.01 -7.38 -16.57
C ASP A 107 5.94 -8.19 -15.82
N LYS A 108 5.89 -8.08 -14.50
CA LYS A 108 4.85 -8.73 -13.71
C LYS A 108 3.52 -8.03 -13.82
N LEU A 109 3.54 -6.71 -13.92
CA LEU A 109 2.32 -5.91 -14.01
C LEU A 109 1.61 -6.09 -15.34
N SER A 110 2.37 -6.12 -16.42
CA SER A 110 1.82 -6.07 -17.77
C SER A 110 0.76 -7.13 -18.05
N PRO A 111 1.02 -8.42 -17.80
CA PRO A 111 -0.03 -9.42 -18.07
C PRO A 111 -1.24 -9.27 -17.17
N VAL A 112 -1.06 -8.85 -15.94
CA VAL A 112 -2.19 -8.68 -15.02
C VAL A 112 -3.05 -7.50 -15.46
N ALA A 113 -2.42 -6.40 -15.84
CA ALA A 113 -3.13 -5.22 -16.31
C ALA A 113 -3.91 -5.51 -17.59
N LEU A 114 -3.28 -6.21 -18.53
CA LEU A 114 -3.94 -6.57 -19.78
C LEU A 114 -5.15 -7.46 -19.53
N LYS A 115 -4.97 -8.47 -18.66
CA LYS A 115 -6.03 -9.41 -18.37
C LYS A 115 -7.24 -8.74 -17.73
N ASN A 116 -7.01 -7.74 -16.91
CA ASN A 116 -8.08 -7.10 -16.14
C ASN A 116 -8.53 -5.77 -16.72
N ASN A 117 -7.94 -5.34 -17.84
CA ASN A 117 -8.25 -4.03 -18.44
C ASN A 117 -8.03 -2.88 -17.48
N SER A 118 -7.15 -3.07 -16.50
CA SER A 118 -6.91 -2.02 -15.50
C SER A 118 -6.10 -0.87 -16.05
N TYR A 119 -5.43 -1.09 -17.14
CA TYR A 119 -4.57 -0.07 -17.75
C TYR A 119 -5.35 0.86 -18.67
N SER A 120 -6.57 0.53 -19.01
CA SER A 120 -7.36 1.33 -19.93
C SER A 120 -7.97 2.51 -19.19
N LEU A 121 -7.19 3.51 -19.01
CA LEU A 121 -7.63 4.69 -18.27
C LEU A 121 -8.06 5.81 -19.19
#